data_2a95d6c1da7a274249b54164b8e3c955
#
_entry.id   2a95d6c1da7a274249b54164b8e3c955
#
_cell.length_a   1.000
_cell.length_b   1.000
_cell.length_c   1.000
_cell.angle_alpha   90.00
_cell.angle_beta   90.00
_cell.angle_gamma   90.00
#
_symmetry.space_group_name_H-M   'P 1'
#
loop_
_entity.id
_entity.type
_entity.pdbx_description
1 polymer ?
#
loop_
_entity_poly.entity_id
_entity_poly.type
_entity_poly.pdbx_seq_one_letter_code
_entity_poly.pdbx_strand_id
1 'polypeptide(L)'
;EGGSLTIMATALIVAAPRTGKTMILQAIANAVTANHPEVVLIVLLVDERPEEVTDMLRSVQGEVVSSTFDEPATRHVQVAEMVIEKAKRLVEHKRDVVILLDSITRLARAYNTIVPPSGKVLSGGVDSNALQRPKRFFGAARNIEEGGSLTIMATALIDTGSRMDDVIFEEFKGTGNMEVHLDRKLSDKRVFPAIDLNKSGTRKEELLLDKNELNRVWVLRKVLSPLSTVEGMELLIDKLDKTKTNADFLNMMSQG
;
A
#
# COMPACT_ATOMS: atom_id res chain seq x y z
N GLU A 1 17.73 3.37 -19.61
CA GLU A 1 16.60 2.58 -20.13
C GLU A 1 15.64 2.40 -18.97
N GLY A 2 14.51 3.15 -18.99
CA GLY A 2 13.57 3.23 -17.90
C GLY A 2 12.88 1.89 -17.67
N GLY A 3 13.18 1.28 -16.53
CA GLY A 3 12.41 0.16 -16.01
C GLY A 3 10.98 0.66 -15.79
N SER A 4 10.08 0.22 -16.64
CA SER A 4 8.67 0.55 -16.59
C SER A 4 8.11 0.19 -15.22
N LEU A 5 7.39 1.12 -14.57
CA LEU A 5 6.55 0.90 -13.37
C LEU A 5 5.42 -0.15 -13.62
N THR A 6 5.56 -0.89 -14.66
CA THR A 6 4.59 -1.65 -15.45
C THR A 6 4.05 -2.90 -14.75
N ILE A 7 4.55 -3.29 -13.56
CA ILE A 7 4.28 -4.65 -13.04
C ILE A 7 3.55 -4.67 -11.70
N MET A 8 3.48 -3.56 -10.97
CA MET A 8 2.76 -3.50 -9.69
C MET A 8 1.44 -2.75 -9.84
N ALA A 9 0.38 -3.45 -10.26
CA ALA A 9 -0.94 -2.83 -10.35
C ALA A 9 -1.59 -2.62 -8.97
N THR A 10 -1.35 -3.50 -7.99
CA THR A 10 -1.96 -3.40 -6.65
C THR A 10 -0.99 -3.78 -5.55
N ALA A 11 -0.93 -2.96 -4.50
CA ALA A 11 -0.20 -3.25 -3.27
C ALA A 11 -1.09 -3.02 -2.04
N LEU A 12 -1.00 -3.91 -1.07
CA LEU A 12 -1.68 -3.79 0.21
C LEU A 12 -0.64 -3.58 1.32
N ILE A 13 -0.75 -2.47 2.03
CA ILE A 13 0.06 -2.16 3.21
C ILE A 13 -0.76 -2.49 4.45
N VAL A 14 -0.45 -3.61 5.06
CA VAL A 14 -1.16 -4.15 6.23
C VAL A 14 -0.56 -3.56 7.49
N ALA A 15 -1.33 -2.78 8.22
CA ALA A 15 -0.83 -1.98 9.33
C ALA A 15 -1.72 -2.08 10.58
N ALA A 16 -1.12 -2.45 11.70
CA ALA A 16 -1.72 -2.23 13.01
C ALA A 16 -1.60 -0.74 13.41
N PRO A 17 -2.40 -0.25 14.36
CA PRO A 17 -2.26 1.11 14.86
C PRO A 17 -0.84 1.42 15.38
N ARG A 18 -0.32 2.62 15.07
CA ARG A 18 0.98 3.13 15.53
C ARG A 18 2.21 2.38 14.97
N THR A 19 2.11 1.75 13.81
CA THR A 19 3.24 1.05 13.17
C THR A 19 3.99 1.89 12.14
N GLY A 20 3.71 3.18 12.03
CA GLY A 20 4.37 4.08 11.08
C GLY A 20 3.77 4.07 9.67
N LYS A 21 2.50 3.66 9.53
CA LYS A 21 1.75 3.63 8.25
C LYS A 21 1.89 4.93 7.47
N THR A 22 1.60 6.07 8.08
CA THR A 22 1.63 7.40 7.43
C THR A 22 3.03 7.75 6.94
N MET A 23 4.07 7.46 7.72
CA MET A 23 5.48 7.69 7.34
C MET A 23 5.87 6.88 6.10
N ILE A 24 5.43 5.63 6.01
CA ILE A 24 5.70 4.79 4.83
C ILE A 24 4.97 5.33 3.60
N LEU A 25 3.72 5.75 3.73
CA LEU A 25 2.98 6.36 2.61
C LEU A 25 3.65 7.65 2.13
N GLN A 26 4.11 8.51 3.03
CA GLN A 26 4.86 9.73 2.69
C GLN A 26 6.18 9.39 1.99
N ALA A 27 6.93 8.40 2.49
CA ALA A 27 8.17 7.95 1.88
C ALA A 27 7.96 7.40 0.46
N ILE A 28 6.89 6.60 0.25
CA ILE A 28 6.51 6.09 -1.07
C ILE A 28 6.12 7.24 -2.00
N ALA A 29 5.27 8.17 -1.53
CA ALA A 29 4.83 9.32 -2.29
C ALA A 29 6.01 10.16 -2.78
N ASN A 30 6.94 10.48 -1.87
CA ASN A 30 8.13 11.28 -2.17
C ASN A 30 9.10 10.53 -3.11
N ALA A 31 9.25 9.21 -2.94
CA ALA A 31 10.07 8.39 -3.82
C ALA A 31 9.48 8.32 -5.25
N VAL A 32 8.16 8.18 -5.38
CA VAL A 32 7.48 8.19 -6.68
C VAL A 32 7.71 9.53 -7.38
N THR A 33 7.46 10.65 -6.72
CA THR A 33 7.60 11.98 -7.33
C THR A 33 9.04 12.35 -7.65
N ALA A 34 10.01 11.88 -6.85
CA ALA A 34 11.43 12.14 -7.07
C ALA A 34 11.99 11.32 -8.24
N ASN A 35 11.61 10.06 -8.39
CA ASN A 35 12.15 9.15 -9.39
C ASN A 35 11.31 9.11 -10.68
N HIS A 36 10.03 9.45 -10.61
CA HIS A 36 9.06 9.37 -11.69
C HIS A 36 8.19 10.63 -11.75
N PRO A 37 8.76 11.81 -12.08
CA PRO A 37 8.01 13.07 -12.13
C PRO A 37 6.92 13.10 -13.21
N GLU A 38 6.96 12.19 -14.17
CA GLU A 38 5.94 12.01 -15.21
C GLU A 38 4.65 11.36 -14.70
N VAL A 39 4.73 10.63 -13.56
CA VAL A 39 3.60 9.92 -12.96
C VAL A 39 2.67 10.89 -12.24
N VAL A 40 1.38 10.71 -12.44
CA VAL A 40 0.37 11.45 -11.68
C VAL A 40 0.12 10.76 -10.35
N LEU A 41 0.57 11.37 -9.27
CA LEU A 41 0.37 10.86 -7.92
C LEU A 41 -0.88 11.48 -7.29
N ILE A 42 -1.80 10.63 -6.83
CA ILE A 42 -2.99 11.00 -6.07
C ILE A 42 -2.94 10.29 -4.72
N VAL A 43 -3.02 11.06 -3.63
CA VAL A 43 -3.16 10.53 -2.27
C VAL A 43 -4.61 10.71 -1.85
N LEU A 44 -5.29 9.60 -1.59
CA LEU A 44 -6.68 9.57 -1.17
C LEU A 44 -6.77 9.18 0.30
N LEU A 45 -7.18 10.12 1.14
CA LEU A 45 -7.37 9.93 2.58
C LEU A 45 -8.87 9.82 2.89
N VAL A 46 -9.31 8.70 3.45
CA VAL A 46 -10.72 8.43 3.74
C VAL A 46 -10.92 8.25 5.23
N ASP A 47 -11.82 9.05 5.82
CA ASP A 47 -12.13 8.99 7.25
C ASP A 47 -10.88 9.20 8.12
N GLU A 48 -9.96 10.10 7.68
CA GLU A 48 -8.73 10.42 8.40
C GLU A 48 -8.89 11.67 9.27
N ARG A 49 -7.94 11.86 10.19
CA ARG A 49 -7.93 13.02 11.08
C ARG A 49 -7.47 14.28 10.32
N PRO A 50 -8.02 15.47 10.60
CA PRO A 50 -7.61 16.71 9.94
C PRO A 50 -6.11 17.01 10.04
N GLU A 51 -5.48 16.66 11.18
CA GLU A 51 -4.04 16.84 11.38
C GLU A 51 -3.22 15.93 10.45
N GLU A 52 -3.66 14.67 10.22
CA GLU A 52 -2.99 13.74 9.29
C GLU A 52 -3.16 14.21 7.83
N VAL A 53 -4.31 14.76 7.48
CA VAL A 53 -4.56 15.39 6.18
C VAL A 53 -3.62 16.57 5.96
N THR A 54 -3.50 17.46 6.97
CA THR A 54 -2.62 18.63 6.90
C THR A 54 -1.15 18.23 6.77
N ASP A 55 -0.72 17.21 7.51
CA ASP A 55 0.64 16.70 7.44
C ASP A 55 0.94 16.12 6.04
N MET A 56 0.03 15.33 5.48
CA MET A 56 0.19 14.79 4.14
C MET A 56 0.25 15.90 3.07
N LEU A 57 -0.60 16.91 3.16
CA LEU A 57 -0.60 18.06 2.24
C LEU A 57 0.73 18.84 2.27
N ARG A 58 1.41 18.88 3.40
CA ARG A 58 2.70 19.58 3.58
C ARG A 58 3.90 18.74 3.16
N SER A 59 3.78 17.42 3.28
CA SER A 59 4.91 16.49 3.15
C SER A 59 5.02 15.85 1.77
N VAL A 60 3.96 15.90 0.93
CA VAL A 60 3.89 15.19 -0.34
C VAL A 60 3.70 16.14 -1.51
N GLN A 61 4.48 15.94 -2.56
CA GLN A 61 4.29 16.62 -3.86
C GLN A 61 3.37 15.76 -4.73
N GLY A 62 2.06 15.98 -4.61
CA GLY A 62 1.04 15.24 -5.35
C GLY A 62 -0.33 15.83 -5.05
N GLU A 63 -1.35 15.34 -5.73
CA GLU A 63 -2.71 15.73 -5.42
C GLU A 63 -3.21 14.98 -4.18
N VAL A 64 -3.49 15.68 -3.10
CA VAL A 64 -4.08 15.11 -1.90
C VAL A 64 -5.58 15.39 -1.89
N VAL A 65 -6.38 14.35 -1.91
CA VAL A 65 -7.84 14.39 -1.83
C VAL A 65 -8.26 13.69 -0.55
N SER A 66 -9.12 14.31 0.24
CA SER A 66 -9.47 13.78 1.55
C SER A 66 -10.94 13.92 1.89
N SER A 67 -11.37 13.07 2.80
CA SER A 67 -12.56 13.22 3.62
C SER A 67 -12.21 12.92 5.06
N THR A 68 -12.56 13.81 5.97
CA THR A 68 -12.21 13.71 7.39
C THR A 68 -13.27 12.95 8.20
N PHE A 69 -12.89 12.45 9.37
CA PHE A 69 -13.73 11.56 10.19
C PHE A 69 -15.06 12.20 10.65
N ASP A 70 -15.16 13.50 10.65
CA ASP A 70 -16.36 14.27 10.99
C ASP A 70 -17.37 14.40 9.82
N GLU A 71 -16.97 14.02 8.61
CA GLU A 71 -17.84 14.00 7.44
C GLU A 71 -18.67 12.70 7.37
N PRO A 72 -19.86 12.72 6.75
CA PRO A 72 -20.70 11.53 6.63
C PRO A 72 -20.12 10.46 5.69
N ALA A 73 -20.48 9.20 5.89
CA ALA A 73 -20.02 8.08 5.07
C ALA A 73 -20.28 8.26 3.56
N THR A 74 -21.37 8.96 3.20
CA THR A 74 -21.66 9.32 1.80
C THR A 74 -20.57 10.18 1.17
N ARG A 75 -19.96 11.09 1.94
CA ARG A 75 -18.87 11.94 1.49
C ARG A 75 -17.61 11.12 1.22
N HIS A 76 -17.27 10.18 2.09
CA HIS A 76 -16.11 9.28 1.93
C HIS A 76 -16.23 8.51 0.60
N VAL A 77 -17.41 7.98 0.32
CA VAL A 77 -17.66 7.24 -0.93
C VAL A 77 -17.60 8.15 -2.15
N GLN A 78 -18.24 9.33 -2.11
CA GLN A 78 -18.22 10.28 -3.22
C GLN A 78 -16.81 10.70 -3.61
N VAL A 79 -15.97 11.00 -2.62
CA VAL A 79 -14.57 11.39 -2.83
C VAL A 79 -13.78 10.24 -3.47
N ALA A 80 -13.96 9.01 -3.00
CA ALA A 80 -13.29 7.86 -3.58
C ALA A 80 -13.75 7.57 -5.02
N GLU A 81 -15.08 7.66 -5.30
CA GLU A 81 -15.61 7.48 -6.65
C GLU A 81 -15.11 8.58 -7.61
N MET A 82 -15.02 9.81 -7.16
CA MET A 82 -14.46 10.92 -7.95
C MET A 82 -12.98 10.66 -8.30
N VAL A 83 -12.17 10.23 -7.34
CA VAL A 83 -10.75 9.96 -7.55
C VAL A 83 -10.54 8.82 -8.55
N ILE A 84 -11.28 7.71 -8.42
CA ILE A 84 -11.10 6.57 -9.32
C ILE A 84 -11.55 6.91 -10.75
N GLU A 85 -12.62 7.67 -10.92
CA GLU A 85 -13.06 8.11 -12.25
C GLU A 85 -12.08 9.09 -12.88
N LYS A 86 -11.52 10.04 -12.10
CA LYS A 86 -10.44 10.91 -12.57
C LYS A 86 -9.21 10.11 -13.01
N ALA A 87 -8.79 9.15 -12.20
CA ALA A 87 -7.64 8.29 -12.52
C ALA A 87 -7.87 7.52 -13.82
N LYS A 88 -9.04 6.93 -14.03
CA LYS A 88 -9.39 6.25 -15.29
C LYS A 88 -9.28 7.17 -16.50
N ARG A 89 -9.77 8.42 -16.41
CA ARG A 89 -9.67 9.40 -17.51
C ARG A 89 -8.21 9.75 -17.81
N LEU A 90 -7.37 9.92 -16.79
CA LEU A 90 -5.94 10.15 -16.98
C LEU A 90 -5.27 8.97 -17.70
N VAL A 91 -5.60 7.74 -17.32
CA VAL A 91 -5.09 6.52 -17.97
C VAL A 91 -5.55 6.42 -19.43
N GLU A 92 -6.81 6.76 -19.74
CA GLU A 92 -7.31 6.85 -21.11
C GLU A 92 -6.51 7.86 -21.96
N HIS A 93 -5.94 8.89 -21.32
CA HIS A 93 -5.01 9.85 -21.92
C HIS A 93 -3.55 9.37 -21.87
N LYS A 94 -3.32 8.06 -21.69
CA LYS A 94 -1.98 7.42 -21.67
C LYS A 94 -1.06 7.93 -20.56
N ARG A 95 -1.63 8.41 -19.43
CA ARG A 95 -0.85 8.80 -18.27
C ARG A 95 -0.70 7.61 -17.31
N ASP A 96 0.46 7.54 -16.67
CA ASP A 96 0.68 6.63 -15.56
C ASP A 96 0.20 7.30 -14.28
N VAL A 97 -0.67 6.61 -13.55
CA VAL A 97 -1.32 7.12 -12.33
C VAL A 97 -1.04 6.20 -11.16
N VAL A 98 -0.63 6.78 -10.06
CA VAL A 98 -0.49 6.07 -8.77
C VAL A 98 -1.47 6.66 -7.78
N ILE A 99 -2.32 5.81 -7.20
CA ILE A 99 -3.19 6.16 -6.07
C ILE A 99 -2.62 5.54 -4.80
N LEU A 100 -2.36 6.37 -3.79
CA LEU A 100 -2.10 5.94 -2.42
C LEU A 100 -3.37 6.13 -1.61
N LEU A 101 -4.01 5.04 -1.20
CA LEU A 101 -5.28 5.05 -0.46
C LEU A 101 -5.07 4.75 1.03
N ASP A 102 -5.41 5.67 1.87
CA ASP A 102 -5.47 5.49 3.31
C ASP A 102 -6.89 5.75 3.84
N SER A 103 -7.68 4.72 4.11
CA SER A 103 -7.45 3.29 3.99
C SER A 103 -8.60 2.57 3.27
N ILE A 104 -8.30 1.41 2.69
CA ILE A 104 -9.34 0.55 2.09
C ILE A 104 -10.33 0.04 3.16
N THR A 105 -9.86 -0.18 4.39
CA THR A 105 -10.70 -0.59 5.52
C THR A 105 -11.77 0.43 5.83
N ARG A 106 -11.40 1.71 5.90
CA ARG A 106 -12.35 2.79 6.18
C ARG A 106 -13.28 3.05 5.00
N LEU A 107 -12.79 2.96 3.79
CA LEU A 107 -13.64 3.02 2.59
C LEU A 107 -14.68 1.88 2.59
N ALA A 108 -14.27 0.66 2.93
CA ALA A 108 -15.19 -0.47 3.04
C ALA A 108 -16.23 -0.28 4.15
N ARG A 109 -15.86 0.29 5.29
CA ARG A 109 -16.80 0.67 6.36
C ARG A 109 -17.83 1.71 5.87
N ALA A 110 -17.38 2.72 5.13
CA ALA A 110 -18.26 3.74 4.57
C ALA A 110 -19.29 3.12 3.60
N TYR A 111 -18.85 2.23 2.72
CA TYR A 111 -19.77 1.48 1.86
C TYR A 111 -20.73 0.60 2.65
N ASN A 112 -20.27 -0.06 3.73
CA ASN A 112 -21.13 -0.87 4.59
C ASN A 112 -22.25 -0.05 5.26
N THR A 113 -21.99 1.23 5.51
CA THR A 113 -22.98 2.14 6.09
C THR A 113 -24.03 2.60 5.08
N ILE A 114 -23.65 2.81 3.81
CA ILE A 114 -24.54 3.43 2.81
C ILE A 114 -25.24 2.43 1.89
N VAL A 115 -24.69 1.22 1.73
CA VAL A 115 -25.28 0.21 0.84
C VAL A 115 -26.55 -0.36 1.48
N PRO A 116 -27.66 -0.47 0.72
CA PRO A 116 -28.88 -1.12 1.24
C PRO A 116 -28.59 -2.55 1.70
N PRO A 117 -29.17 -2.97 2.84
CA PRO A 117 -28.95 -4.31 3.37
C PRO A 117 -29.33 -5.41 2.36
N SER A 118 -28.43 -6.36 2.13
CA SER A 118 -28.69 -7.53 1.27
C SER A 118 -29.50 -8.63 1.98
N GLY A 119 -29.59 -8.54 3.30
CA GLY A 119 -30.12 -9.61 4.16
C GLY A 119 -29.10 -10.73 4.45
N LYS A 120 -27.90 -10.67 3.85
CA LYS A 120 -26.79 -11.60 4.09
C LYS A 120 -25.61 -10.85 4.72
N VAL A 121 -25.46 -11.03 6.02
CA VAL A 121 -24.40 -10.36 6.79
C VAL A 121 -23.31 -11.37 7.10
N LEU A 122 -22.07 -11.01 6.74
CA LEU A 122 -20.86 -11.71 7.12
C LEU A 122 -20.55 -11.49 8.61
N SER A 123 -19.63 -12.26 9.18
CA SER A 123 -19.17 -12.01 10.53
C SER A 123 -18.65 -10.57 10.67
N GLY A 124 -18.74 -10.00 11.87
CA GLY A 124 -18.34 -8.60 12.11
C GLY A 124 -19.32 -7.54 11.59
N GLY A 125 -20.52 -7.92 11.13
CA GLY A 125 -21.55 -6.97 10.69
C GLY A 125 -21.32 -6.38 9.28
N VAL A 126 -20.53 -7.05 8.45
CA VAL A 126 -20.28 -6.63 7.06
C VAL A 126 -21.39 -7.20 6.16
N ASP A 127 -22.11 -6.34 5.45
CA ASP A 127 -23.06 -6.79 4.43
C ASP A 127 -22.31 -7.38 3.22
N SER A 128 -22.79 -8.49 2.67
CA SER A 128 -22.15 -9.17 1.55
C SER A 128 -22.00 -8.29 0.29
N ASN A 129 -22.88 -7.31 0.10
CA ASN A 129 -22.83 -6.38 -1.02
C ASN A 129 -21.90 -5.18 -0.79
N ALA A 130 -21.60 -4.87 0.48
CA ALA A 130 -20.81 -3.68 0.84
C ALA A 130 -19.39 -3.71 0.28
N LEU A 131 -18.78 -4.88 0.18
CA LEU A 131 -17.40 -5.03 -0.28
C LEU A 131 -17.24 -5.05 -1.81
N GLN A 132 -18.33 -5.16 -2.57
CA GLN A 132 -18.24 -5.23 -4.03
C GLN A 132 -17.63 -3.97 -4.64
N ARG A 133 -18.04 -2.78 -4.20
CA ARG A 133 -17.52 -1.51 -4.73
C ARG A 133 -16.08 -1.24 -4.32
N PRO A 134 -15.66 -1.40 -3.05
CA PRO A 134 -14.26 -1.34 -2.66
C PRO A 134 -13.37 -2.33 -3.42
N LYS A 135 -13.84 -3.56 -3.65
CA LYS A 135 -13.12 -4.55 -4.47
C LYS A 135 -12.98 -4.09 -5.93
N ARG A 136 -14.03 -3.49 -6.51
CA ARG A 136 -13.95 -2.91 -7.87
C ARG A 136 -13.00 -1.71 -7.91
N PHE A 137 -12.98 -0.88 -6.87
CA PHE A 137 -12.02 0.22 -6.76
C PHE A 137 -10.59 -0.33 -6.81
N PHE A 138 -10.26 -1.25 -5.93
CA PHE A 138 -8.92 -1.85 -5.86
C PHE A 138 -8.58 -2.66 -7.12
N GLY A 139 -9.54 -3.40 -7.66
CA GLY A 139 -9.40 -4.18 -8.90
C GLY A 139 -9.41 -3.35 -10.19
N ALA A 140 -9.57 -2.02 -10.11
CA ALA A 140 -9.45 -1.14 -11.27
C ALA A 140 -7.99 -0.94 -11.72
N ALA A 141 -7.03 -1.23 -10.85
CA ALA A 141 -5.62 -1.16 -11.14
C ALA A 141 -5.23 -2.11 -12.28
N ARG A 142 -4.56 -1.59 -13.29
CA ARG A 142 -4.12 -2.33 -14.48
C ARG A 142 -3.05 -1.58 -15.26
N ASN A 143 -2.34 -2.31 -16.08
CA ASN A 143 -1.49 -1.77 -17.12
C ASN A 143 -2.20 -1.93 -18.47
N ILE A 144 -2.15 -0.91 -19.32
CA ILE A 144 -2.81 -0.89 -20.63
C ILE A 144 -1.73 -1.01 -21.71
N GLU A 145 -1.89 -1.98 -22.62
CA GLU A 145 -0.91 -2.24 -23.69
C GLU A 145 -0.68 -1.03 -24.61
N GLU A 146 -1.74 -0.24 -24.85
CA GLU A 146 -1.66 0.95 -25.70
C GLU A 146 -1.06 2.18 -24.98
N GLY A 147 -0.68 2.04 -23.73
CA GLY A 147 -0.07 3.06 -22.87
C GLY A 147 -0.99 3.59 -21.79
N GLY A 148 -0.37 4.02 -20.69
CA GLY A 148 -1.02 4.40 -19.45
C GLY A 148 -1.21 3.24 -18.50
N SER A 149 -1.06 3.52 -17.21
CA SER A 149 -1.24 2.52 -16.15
C SER A 149 -1.93 3.12 -14.93
N LEU A 150 -2.62 2.27 -14.18
CA LEU A 150 -3.17 2.60 -12.88
C LEU A 150 -2.62 1.64 -11.83
N THR A 151 -1.85 2.19 -10.91
CA THR A 151 -1.35 1.49 -9.74
C THR A 151 -2.10 1.98 -8.50
N ILE A 152 -2.58 1.06 -7.67
CA ILE A 152 -3.27 1.39 -6.42
C ILE A 152 -2.54 0.71 -5.26
N MET A 153 -2.02 1.52 -4.35
CA MET A 153 -1.44 1.07 -3.09
C MET A 153 -2.37 1.49 -1.95
N ALA A 154 -2.96 0.51 -1.28
CA ALA A 154 -3.94 0.78 -0.22
C ALA A 154 -3.44 0.29 1.14
N THR A 155 -3.73 1.03 2.19
CA THR A 155 -3.53 0.54 3.56
C THR A 155 -4.73 -0.27 4.01
N ALA A 156 -4.47 -1.38 4.69
CA ALA A 156 -5.47 -2.19 5.38
C ALA A 156 -5.18 -2.19 6.88
N LEU A 157 -6.18 -1.90 7.67
CA LEU A 157 -6.04 -1.83 9.13
C LEU A 157 -6.30 -3.21 9.75
N ILE A 158 -5.40 -3.62 10.64
CA ILE A 158 -5.50 -4.85 11.45
C ILE A 158 -5.27 -4.52 12.92
N ASP A 159 -5.60 -5.46 13.80
CA ASP A 159 -5.39 -5.32 15.26
C ASP A 159 -6.05 -4.05 15.84
N THR A 160 -7.15 -3.63 15.28
CA THR A 160 -7.93 -2.46 15.74
C THR A 160 -8.90 -2.78 16.87
N GLY A 161 -9.07 -4.07 17.19
CA GLY A 161 -10.11 -4.56 18.09
C GLY A 161 -11.50 -4.65 17.44
N SER A 162 -11.62 -4.32 16.15
CA SER A 162 -12.87 -4.39 15.39
C SER A 162 -12.93 -5.67 14.55
N ARG A 163 -13.89 -6.55 14.85
CA ARG A 163 -14.13 -7.75 14.04
C ARG A 163 -14.53 -7.43 12.58
N MET A 164 -15.11 -6.26 12.35
CA MET A 164 -15.40 -5.78 10.99
C MET A 164 -14.11 -5.59 10.20
N ASP A 165 -13.08 -5.01 10.80
CA ASP A 165 -11.79 -4.78 10.12
C ASP A 165 -11.08 -6.08 9.78
N ASP A 166 -11.15 -7.07 10.67
CA ASP A 166 -10.58 -8.40 10.43
C ASP A 166 -11.25 -9.05 9.21
N VAL A 167 -12.58 -8.96 9.11
CA VAL A 167 -13.34 -9.49 7.95
C VAL A 167 -12.97 -8.72 6.68
N ILE A 168 -12.91 -7.40 6.74
CA ILE A 168 -12.52 -6.58 5.58
C ILE A 168 -11.10 -6.96 5.13
N PHE A 169 -10.16 -7.07 6.07
CA PHE A 169 -8.79 -7.47 5.73
C PHE A 169 -8.74 -8.84 5.05
N GLU A 170 -9.39 -9.87 5.60
CA GLU A 170 -9.42 -11.22 4.99
C GLU A 170 -10.03 -11.22 3.58
N GLU A 171 -10.99 -10.34 3.29
CA GLU A 171 -11.59 -10.20 1.98
C GLU A 171 -10.70 -9.49 0.93
N PHE A 172 -9.71 -8.73 1.38
CA PHE A 172 -8.72 -8.07 0.51
C PHE A 172 -7.37 -8.79 0.46
N LYS A 173 -7.06 -9.58 1.48
CA LYS A 173 -5.85 -10.37 1.57
C LYS A 173 -5.68 -11.26 0.33
N GLY A 174 -4.50 -11.27 -0.24
CA GLY A 174 -4.19 -12.04 -1.43
C GLY A 174 -4.82 -11.53 -2.75
N THR A 175 -5.54 -10.40 -2.73
CA THR A 175 -6.10 -9.79 -3.96
C THR A 175 -5.10 -8.90 -4.69
N GLY A 176 -4.10 -8.37 -3.96
CA GLY A 176 -3.04 -7.55 -4.53
C GLY A 176 -1.86 -8.36 -5.08
N ASN A 177 -1.02 -7.69 -5.86
CA ASN A 177 0.23 -8.25 -6.37
C ASN A 177 1.33 -8.25 -5.30
N MET A 178 1.28 -7.29 -4.38
CA MET A 178 2.25 -7.08 -3.31
C MET A 178 1.54 -6.89 -1.97
N GLU A 179 2.11 -7.42 -0.92
CA GLU A 179 1.72 -7.15 0.46
C GLU A 179 2.93 -6.72 1.29
N VAL A 180 2.79 -5.62 2.03
CA VAL A 180 3.76 -5.14 3.00
C VAL A 180 3.10 -5.17 4.36
N HIS A 181 3.62 -5.97 5.28
CA HIS A 181 3.10 -6.11 6.63
C HIS A 181 3.94 -5.29 7.60
N LEU A 182 3.28 -4.38 8.34
CA LEU A 182 3.92 -3.65 9.43
C LEU A 182 3.70 -4.38 10.74
N ASP A 183 4.77 -4.56 11.51
CA ASP A 183 4.76 -5.29 12.78
C ASP A 183 4.86 -4.34 13.97
N ARG A 184 3.94 -4.49 14.92
CA ARG A 184 3.90 -3.69 16.14
C ARG A 184 5.10 -3.92 17.05
N LYS A 185 5.68 -5.13 17.06
CA LYS A 185 6.86 -5.45 17.88
C LYS A 185 8.07 -4.62 17.47
N LEU A 186 8.21 -4.34 16.15
CA LEU A 186 9.26 -3.46 15.64
C LEU A 186 9.04 -2.02 16.10
N SER A 187 7.82 -1.50 15.95
CA SER A 187 7.51 -0.12 16.35
C SER A 187 7.61 0.09 17.85
N ASP A 188 7.23 -0.89 18.68
CA ASP A 188 7.38 -0.85 20.13
C ASP A 188 8.86 -0.77 20.54
N LYS A 189 9.75 -1.39 19.77
CA LYS A 189 11.22 -1.31 19.93
C LYS A 189 11.86 -0.11 19.21
N ARG A 190 11.06 0.75 18.57
CA ARG A 190 11.54 1.91 17.79
C ARG A 190 12.42 1.53 16.59
N VAL A 191 12.24 0.33 16.05
CA VAL A 191 12.87 -0.10 14.80
C VAL A 191 11.97 0.28 13.64
N PHE A 192 12.45 1.18 12.77
CA PHE A 192 11.74 1.70 11.62
C PHE A 192 12.59 1.64 10.35
N PRO A 193 11.96 1.37 9.18
CA PRO A 193 10.55 1.05 8.97
C PRO A 193 10.16 -0.27 9.63
N ALA A 194 8.97 -0.29 10.25
CA ALA A 194 8.51 -1.45 11.03
C ALA A 194 7.96 -2.58 10.15
N ILE A 195 8.71 -3.01 9.13
CA ILE A 195 8.29 -3.99 8.13
C ILE A 195 8.63 -5.41 8.58
N ASP A 196 7.63 -6.29 8.63
CA ASP A 196 7.84 -7.72 8.78
C ASP A 196 8.30 -8.31 7.44
N LEU A 197 9.59 -8.58 7.32
CA LEU A 197 10.23 -9.07 6.11
C LEU A 197 9.74 -10.46 5.69
N ASN A 198 9.35 -11.29 6.66
CA ASN A 198 8.91 -12.66 6.39
C ASN A 198 7.47 -12.73 5.88
N LYS A 199 6.61 -11.79 6.31
CA LYS A 199 5.21 -11.70 5.86
C LYS A 199 5.05 -10.85 4.62
N SER A 200 6.02 -9.98 4.32
CA SER A 200 5.97 -9.09 3.17
C SER A 200 6.53 -9.75 1.91
N GLY A 201 5.93 -9.44 0.79
CA GLY A 201 6.39 -9.99 -0.49
C GLY A 201 5.57 -9.50 -1.67
N THR A 202 6.06 -9.82 -2.86
CA THR A 202 5.38 -9.57 -4.13
C THR A 202 5.24 -10.85 -4.94
N ARG A 203 4.17 -10.93 -5.72
CA ARG A 203 3.98 -12.04 -6.67
C ARG A 203 4.86 -11.81 -7.89
N LYS A 204 5.38 -12.90 -8.47
CA LYS A 204 6.18 -12.88 -9.71
C LYS A 204 7.35 -11.90 -9.64
N GLU A 205 8.10 -11.94 -8.54
CA GLU A 205 9.28 -11.08 -8.36
C GLU A 205 10.33 -11.27 -9.46
N GLU A 206 10.31 -12.42 -10.13
CA GLU A 206 11.13 -12.73 -11.30
C GLU A 206 10.86 -11.84 -12.52
N LEU A 207 9.73 -11.11 -12.54
CA LEU A 207 9.41 -10.12 -13.58
C LEU A 207 9.91 -8.71 -13.22
N LEU A 208 10.32 -8.50 -11.95
CA LEU A 208 10.75 -7.20 -11.43
C LEU A 208 12.26 -7.07 -11.32
N LEU A 209 12.94 -8.18 -11.15
CA LEU A 209 14.37 -8.26 -10.87
C LEU A 209 15.07 -9.04 -12.00
N ASP A 210 16.30 -8.62 -12.32
CA ASP A 210 17.11 -9.45 -13.18
C ASP A 210 17.53 -10.76 -12.47
N LYS A 211 18.02 -11.74 -13.22
CA LYS A 211 18.36 -13.05 -12.70
C LYS A 211 19.41 -13.01 -11.58
N ASN A 212 20.36 -12.08 -11.64
CA ASN A 212 21.42 -11.96 -10.65
C ASN A 212 20.90 -11.30 -9.38
N GLU A 213 20.11 -10.23 -9.52
CA GLU A 213 19.44 -9.56 -8.39
C GLU A 213 18.49 -10.50 -7.70
N LEU A 214 17.68 -11.25 -8.43
CA LEU A 214 16.74 -12.23 -7.90
C LEU A 214 17.44 -13.30 -7.06
N ASN A 215 18.54 -13.86 -7.56
CA ASN A 215 19.34 -14.84 -6.84
C ASN A 215 19.89 -14.27 -5.52
N ARG A 216 20.36 -13.01 -5.53
CA ARG A 216 20.87 -12.34 -4.32
C ARG A 216 19.79 -12.07 -3.31
N VAL A 217 18.61 -11.65 -3.76
CA VAL A 217 17.42 -11.47 -2.90
C VAL A 217 17.01 -12.79 -2.26
N TRP A 218 17.06 -13.90 -2.98
CA TRP A 218 16.78 -15.22 -2.43
C TRP A 218 17.82 -15.65 -1.37
N VAL A 219 19.10 -15.36 -1.58
CA VAL A 219 20.14 -15.58 -0.57
C VAL A 219 19.87 -14.73 0.67
N LEU A 220 19.55 -13.43 0.48
CA LEU A 220 19.18 -12.55 1.59
C LEU A 220 18.01 -13.12 2.40
N ARG A 221 16.94 -13.56 1.74
CA ARG A 221 15.80 -14.17 2.43
C ARG A 221 16.17 -15.43 3.22
N LYS A 222 17.06 -16.27 2.70
CA LYS A 222 17.57 -17.44 3.44
C LYS A 222 18.34 -17.04 4.69
N VAL A 223 19.09 -15.95 4.65
CA VAL A 223 19.82 -15.43 5.82
C VAL A 223 18.86 -14.83 6.85
N LEU A 224 17.83 -14.12 6.41
CA LEU A 224 16.86 -13.45 7.27
C LEU A 224 15.82 -14.42 7.87
N SER A 225 15.46 -15.48 7.16
CA SER A 225 14.37 -16.40 7.54
C SER A 225 14.52 -17.04 8.93
N PRO A 226 15.71 -17.46 9.40
CA PRO A 226 15.86 -18.03 10.74
C PRO A 226 15.85 -16.99 11.86
N LEU A 227 15.96 -15.69 11.54
CA LEU A 227 16.01 -14.61 12.51
C LEU A 227 14.59 -14.23 12.95
N SER A 228 14.48 -13.70 14.17
CA SER A 228 13.23 -13.05 14.59
C SER A 228 12.97 -11.80 13.73
N THR A 229 11.70 -11.36 13.66
CA THR A 229 11.32 -10.16 12.90
C THR A 229 12.17 -8.94 13.25
N VAL A 230 12.51 -8.78 14.53
CA VAL A 230 13.32 -7.66 15.01
C VAL A 230 14.79 -7.81 14.57
N GLU A 231 15.40 -8.94 14.86
CA GLU A 231 16.81 -9.19 14.48
C GLU A 231 17.02 -9.11 12.96
N GLY A 232 16.07 -9.65 12.18
CA GLY A 232 16.13 -9.59 10.73
C GLY A 232 16.06 -8.15 10.20
N MET A 233 15.19 -7.31 10.78
CA MET A 233 15.05 -5.92 10.36
C MET A 233 16.24 -5.05 10.82
N GLU A 234 16.72 -5.23 12.04
CA GLU A 234 17.92 -4.55 12.54
C GLU A 234 19.16 -4.89 11.70
N LEU A 235 19.35 -6.18 11.37
CA LEU A 235 20.42 -6.61 10.48
C LEU A 235 20.32 -5.98 9.10
N LEU A 236 19.12 -5.94 8.52
CA LEU A 236 18.91 -5.35 7.19
C LEU A 236 19.20 -3.84 7.21
N ILE A 237 18.73 -3.11 8.20
CA ILE A 237 18.99 -1.68 8.36
C ILE A 237 20.50 -1.42 8.50
N ASP A 238 21.19 -2.14 9.40
CA ASP A 238 22.64 -1.98 9.59
C ASP A 238 23.44 -2.19 8.30
N LYS A 239 22.99 -3.12 7.46
CA LYS A 239 23.65 -3.39 6.18
C LYS A 239 23.31 -2.36 5.12
N LEU A 240 22.05 -1.90 5.04
CA LEU A 240 21.62 -0.86 4.09
C LEU A 240 22.27 0.49 4.40
N ASP A 241 22.44 0.86 5.67
CA ASP A 241 23.08 2.11 6.08
C ASP A 241 24.57 2.20 5.65
N LYS A 242 25.20 1.07 5.37
CA LYS A 242 26.60 1.00 4.90
C LYS A 242 26.73 1.14 3.40
N THR A 243 25.65 1.23 2.67
CA THR A 243 25.61 1.29 1.20
C THR A 243 24.78 2.48 0.72
N LYS A 244 25.09 2.98 -0.49
CA LYS A 244 24.38 4.13 -1.07
C LYS A 244 23.20 3.73 -1.95
N THR A 245 23.25 2.55 -2.52
CA THR A 245 22.24 2.04 -3.45
C THR A 245 21.89 0.60 -3.16
N ASN A 246 20.73 0.15 -3.62
CA ASN A 246 20.32 -1.26 -3.53
C ASN A 246 21.31 -2.18 -4.30
N ALA A 247 21.83 -1.71 -5.43
CA ALA A 247 22.83 -2.46 -6.21
C ALA A 247 24.14 -2.66 -5.42
N ASP A 248 24.64 -1.63 -4.74
CA ASP A 248 25.82 -1.72 -3.86
C ASP A 248 25.57 -2.71 -2.72
N PHE A 249 24.40 -2.64 -2.11
CA PHE A 249 23.99 -3.57 -1.03
C PHE A 249 23.98 -5.02 -1.53
N LEU A 250 23.31 -5.29 -2.65
CA LEU A 250 23.26 -6.64 -3.21
C LEU A 250 24.64 -7.16 -3.66
N ASN A 251 25.52 -6.26 -4.16
CA ASN A 251 26.90 -6.61 -4.49
C ASN A 251 27.72 -6.96 -3.26
N MET A 252 27.60 -6.19 -2.18
CA MET A 252 28.31 -6.45 -0.92
C MET A 252 27.95 -7.84 -0.35
N MET A 253 26.70 -8.25 -0.45
CA MET A 253 26.24 -9.55 0.03
C MET A 253 26.81 -10.75 -0.74
N SER A 254 27.33 -10.56 -1.96
CA SER A 254 27.91 -11.63 -2.76
C SER A 254 29.40 -11.83 -2.51
N GLN A 255 30.03 -10.97 -1.70
CA GLN A 255 31.48 -11.01 -1.39
C GLN A 255 31.79 -11.58 0.00
N GLY A 256 30.82 -11.95 0.78
CA GLY A 256 30.89 -12.58 2.10
C GLY A 256 30.18 -13.90 2.13
#